data_69717a8acae95837eb1e87d3c58b67d4
#
_entry.id   69717a8acae95837eb1e87d3c58b67d4
#
_cell.length_a   1.000
_cell.length_b   1.000
_cell.length_c   1.000
_cell.angle_alpha   90.00
_cell.angle_beta   90.00
_cell.angle_gamma   90.00
#
_symmetry.space_group_name_H-M   'P 1'
#
loop_
_entity.id
_entity.type
_entity.pdbx_description
1 polymer ?
#
loop_
_entity_poly.entity_id
_entity_poly.type
_entity_poly.pdbx_seq_one_letter_code
_entity_poly.pdbx_strand_id
1 'polypeptide(L)'
;MGRLIILITLLLLPMTAVGEDVVKPDAAVQAEIISVIEGQIAAFRRDDAVAAFSFASPTIRAQFGDAGTFLVMVAALYRPVYRPRQLEFLDLKSVDDQWVQRVLVMGPQGKFVMA
;
A
#
# COMPACT_ATOMS: atom_id res chain seq x y z
N MET A 1 6.16 -13.82 17.24
CA MET A 1 6.16 -12.40 17.01
C MET A 1 6.65 -12.07 15.65
N GLY A 2 5.79 -12.14 14.68
CA GLY A 2 6.16 -11.81 13.33
C GLY A 2 6.19 -10.32 13.11
N ARG A 3 7.32 -9.81 12.74
CA ARG A 3 7.33 -8.55 12.01
C ARG A 3 6.82 -8.85 10.62
N LEU A 4 5.59 -8.58 10.38
CA LEU A 4 5.07 -8.66 9.04
C LEU A 4 5.47 -7.38 8.32
N ILE A 5 6.45 -7.50 7.47
CA ILE A 5 6.80 -6.42 6.57
C ILE A 5 5.89 -6.56 5.37
N ILE A 6 4.84 -5.77 5.36
CA ILE A 6 3.99 -5.68 4.20
C ILE A 6 4.59 -4.63 3.30
N LEU A 7 5.28 -5.07 2.29
CA LEU A 7 5.63 -4.21 1.18
C LEU A 7 4.35 -3.96 0.41
N ILE A 8 3.73 -2.84 0.70
CA ILE A 8 2.63 -2.39 -0.10
C ILE A 8 3.24 -1.81 -1.38
N THR A 9 3.51 -2.68 -2.32
CA THR A 9 3.81 -2.25 -3.68
C THR A 9 2.48 -1.82 -4.28
N LEU A 10 1.94 -0.75 -3.75
CA LEU A 10 0.60 -0.37 -4.09
C LEU A 10 0.53 0.48 -5.30
N LEU A 11 1.63 0.97 -5.75
CA LEU A 11 1.56 1.91 -6.81
C LEU A 11 2.59 1.69 -7.84
N LEU A 12 2.11 1.28 -8.92
CA LEU A 12 2.83 1.28 -10.14
C LEU A 12 2.59 2.60 -10.85
N LEU A 13 3.19 3.64 -10.33
CA LEU A 13 3.47 4.76 -11.17
C LEU A 13 4.74 4.39 -11.91
N PRO A 14 4.66 4.22 -13.23
CA PRO A 14 5.88 4.02 -13.97
C PRO A 14 6.77 5.22 -13.72
N MET A 15 7.94 4.97 -13.19
CA MET A 15 8.97 5.98 -13.21
C MET A 15 9.24 6.30 -14.66
N THR A 16 8.79 7.44 -15.10
CA THR A 16 9.35 8.01 -16.29
C THR A 16 10.76 8.40 -15.94
N ALA A 17 11.66 7.49 -16.13
CA ALA A 17 13.04 7.78 -15.91
C ALA A 17 13.50 8.68 -17.04
N VAL A 18 13.52 9.95 -16.75
CA VAL A 18 14.24 10.88 -17.59
C VAL A 18 15.58 11.07 -16.92
N GLY A 19 16.59 10.46 -17.47
CA GLY A 19 17.89 10.63 -16.92
C GLY A 19 18.25 9.48 -16.02
N GLU A 20 19.43 9.32 -16.00
CA GLU A 20 20.14 8.20 -15.59
C GLU A 20 20.53 8.21 -14.14
N ASP A 21 20.17 9.19 -13.37
CA ASP A 21 20.74 9.35 -12.06
C ASP A 21 19.78 9.01 -10.95
N VAL A 22 20.26 9.08 -9.75
CA VAL A 22 19.50 8.83 -8.54
C VAL A 22 18.23 9.68 -8.58
N VAL A 23 17.12 9.03 -8.81
CA VAL A 23 15.83 9.70 -8.75
C VAL A 23 15.48 9.88 -7.29
N LYS A 24 15.55 11.11 -6.84
CA LYS A 24 15.01 11.46 -5.53
C LYS A 24 13.51 11.62 -5.66
N PRO A 25 12.74 10.96 -4.77
CA PRO A 25 11.32 11.23 -4.74
C PRO A 25 11.10 12.68 -4.38
N ASP A 26 10.32 13.38 -5.19
CA ASP A 26 9.91 14.71 -4.80
C ASP A 26 8.66 14.65 -3.94
N ALA A 27 8.35 15.76 -3.28
CA ALA A 27 7.22 15.84 -2.38
C ALA A 27 5.89 15.59 -3.09
N ALA A 28 5.78 15.96 -4.35
CA ALA A 28 4.55 15.77 -5.12
C ALA A 28 4.29 14.29 -5.41
N VAL A 29 5.32 13.54 -5.77
CA VAL A 29 5.20 12.10 -6.01
C VAL A 29 4.82 11.39 -4.71
N GLN A 30 5.50 11.71 -3.62
CA GLN A 30 5.20 11.09 -2.33
C GLN A 30 3.77 11.40 -1.88
N ALA A 31 3.32 12.64 -2.04
CA ALA A 31 1.96 13.02 -1.67
C ALA A 31 0.92 12.24 -2.48
N GLU A 32 1.17 12.04 -3.76
CA GLU A 32 0.27 11.25 -4.61
C GLU A 32 0.20 9.80 -4.17
N ILE A 33 1.35 9.20 -3.86
CA ILE A 33 1.39 7.82 -3.37
C ILE A 33 0.67 7.67 -2.03
N ILE A 34 0.92 8.58 -1.11
CA ILE A 34 0.25 8.59 0.19
C ILE A 34 -1.27 8.71 0.01
N SER A 35 -1.72 9.57 -0.89
CA SER A 35 -3.13 9.74 -1.18
C SER A 35 -3.78 8.43 -1.65
N VAL A 36 -3.10 7.67 -2.49
CA VAL A 36 -3.59 6.37 -2.95
C VAL A 36 -3.68 5.38 -1.80
N ILE A 37 -2.65 5.31 -0.97
CA ILE A 37 -2.63 4.42 0.19
C ILE A 37 -3.76 4.78 1.17
N GLU A 38 -3.92 6.05 1.46
CA GLU A 38 -4.99 6.53 2.35
C GLU A 38 -6.37 6.24 1.77
N GLY A 39 -6.52 6.39 0.45
CA GLY A 39 -7.77 6.06 -0.24
C GLY A 39 -8.11 4.58 -0.12
N GLN A 40 -7.13 3.71 -0.27
CA GLN A 40 -7.34 2.27 -0.12
C GLN A 40 -7.68 1.91 1.33
N ILE A 41 -6.96 2.47 2.30
CA ILE A 41 -7.26 2.23 3.71
C ILE A 41 -8.68 2.70 4.06
N ALA A 42 -9.08 3.86 3.56
CA ALA A 42 -10.44 4.35 3.76
C ALA A 42 -11.48 3.40 3.17
N ALA A 43 -11.20 2.82 2.02
CA ALA A 43 -12.07 1.83 1.41
C ALA A 43 -12.17 0.56 2.27
N PHE A 44 -11.05 0.09 2.82
CA PHE A 44 -11.08 -1.04 3.76
C PHE A 44 -11.92 -0.72 5.00
N ARG A 45 -11.80 0.49 5.53
CA ARG A 45 -12.54 0.89 6.74
C ARG A 45 -14.05 0.86 6.55
N ARG A 46 -14.53 1.07 5.33
CA ARG A 46 -15.96 1.02 5.01
C ARG A 46 -16.36 -0.28 4.29
N ASP A 47 -15.46 -1.25 4.24
CA ASP A 47 -15.68 -2.53 3.56
C ASP A 47 -16.09 -2.39 2.10
N ASP A 48 -15.54 -1.37 1.44
CA ASP A 48 -15.79 -1.14 0.03
C ASP A 48 -14.77 -1.92 -0.80
N ALA A 49 -15.12 -3.16 -1.09
CA ALA A 49 -14.21 -4.07 -1.80
C ALA A 49 -13.84 -3.54 -3.18
N VAL A 50 -14.79 -3.00 -3.91
CA VAL A 50 -14.57 -2.50 -5.27
C VAL A 50 -13.59 -1.34 -5.25
N ALA A 51 -13.79 -0.38 -4.37
CA ALA A 51 -12.88 0.77 -4.25
C ALA A 51 -11.50 0.33 -3.79
N ALA A 52 -11.41 -0.52 -2.77
CA ALA A 52 -10.13 -1.01 -2.28
C ALA A 52 -9.35 -1.75 -3.37
N PHE A 53 -10.05 -2.57 -4.15
CA PHE A 53 -9.43 -3.33 -5.23
C PHE A 53 -8.98 -2.42 -6.38
N SER A 54 -9.69 -1.34 -6.64
CA SER A 54 -9.32 -0.39 -7.68
C SER A 54 -7.99 0.30 -7.42
N PHE A 55 -7.60 0.43 -6.16
CA PHE A 55 -6.31 1.00 -5.78
C PHE A 55 -5.16 -0.01 -5.85
N ALA A 56 -5.45 -1.29 -6.02
CA ALA A 56 -4.43 -2.31 -6.10
C ALA A 56 -3.75 -2.30 -7.48
N SER A 57 -2.52 -2.77 -7.51
CA SER A 57 -1.76 -2.85 -8.75
C SER A 57 -2.42 -3.83 -9.74
N PRO A 58 -2.14 -3.69 -11.05
CA PRO A 58 -2.62 -4.66 -12.03
C PRO A 58 -2.21 -6.10 -11.70
N THR A 59 -1.00 -6.30 -11.18
CA THR A 59 -0.52 -7.62 -10.78
C THR A 59 -1.38 -8.20 -9.66
N ILE A 60 -1.68 -7.41 -8.64
CA ILE A 60 -2.54 -7.85 -7.54
C ILE A 60 -3.95 -8.14 -8.03
N ARG A 61 -4.50 -7.26 -8.88
CA ARG A 61 -5.84 -7.49 -9.43
C ARG A 61 -5.92 -8.75 -10.26
N ALA A 62 -4.89 -9.04 -11.05
CA ALA A 62 -4.83 -10.27 -11.82
C ALA A 62 -4.72 -11.51 -10.92
N GLN A 63 -3.95 -11.40 -9.84
CA GLN A 63 -3.72 -12.50 -8.91
C GLN A 63 -4.99 -12.90 -8.17
N PHE A 64 -5.80 -11.96 -7.74
CA PHE A 64 -7.00 -12.24 -6.95
C PHE A 64 -8.27 -12.36 -7.79
N GLY A 65 -8.30 -11.76 -8.95
CA GLY A 65 -9.39 -11.87 -9.91
C GLY A 65 -10.59 -10.99 -9.64
N ASP A 66 -11.01 -10.87 -8.40
CA ASP A 66 -12.17 -10.04 -8.05
C ASP A 66 -11.98 -9.34 -6.71
N ALA A 67 -12.78 -8.29 -6.52
CA ALA A 67 -12.68 -7.42 -5.35
C ALA A 67 -13.07 -8.14 -4.05
N GLY A 68 -14.06 -8.98 -4.10
CA GLY A 68 -14.51 -9.70 -2.91
C GLY A 68 -13.45 -10.65 -2.36
N THR A 69 -12.81 -11.40 -3.22
CA THR A 69 -11.71 -12.29 -2.85
C THR A 69 -10.54 -11.51 -2.25
N PHE A 70 -10.22 -10.38 -2.87
CA PHE A 70 -9.16 -9.49 -2.37
C PHE A 70 -9.48 -9.00 -0.95
N LEU A 71 -10.69 -8.50 -0.73
CA LEU A 71 -11.09 -7.98 0.58
C LEU A 71 -11.02 -9.05 1.66
N VAL A 72 -11.52 -10.24 1.38
CA VAL A 72 -11.50 -11.36 2.33
C VAL A 72 -10.06 -11.72 2.71
N MET A 73 -9.17 -11.75 1.73
CA MET A 73 -7.76 -12.05 1.97
C MET A 73 -7.12 -11.00 2.87
N VAL A 74 -7.34 -9.72 2.58
CA VAL A 74 -6.76 -8.64 3.38
C VAL A 74 -7.32 -8.67 4.81
N ALA A 75 -8.61 -8.88 4.96
CA ALA A 75 -9.23 -8.95 6.29
C ALA A 75 -8.70 -10.12 7.11
N ALA A 76 -8.43 -11.25 6.47
CA ALA A 76 -7.98 -12.46 7.16
C ALA A 76 -6.49 -12.44 7.48
N LEU A 77 -5.66 -12.02 6.52
CA LEU A 77 -4.21 -12.17 6.61
C LEU A 77 -3.47 -10.87 6.93
N TYR A 78 -4.08 -9.73 6.66
CA TYR A 78 -3.45 -8.42 6.83
C TYR A 78 -4.33 -7.50 7.66
N ARG A 79 -4.81 -8.02 8.77
CA ARG A 79 -5.75 -7.28 9.62
C ARG A 79 -5.28 -5.89 10.03
N PRO A 80 -4.00 -5.67 10.35
CA PRO A 80 -3.54 -4.30 10.64
C PRO A 80 -3.75 -3.33 9.50
N VAL A 81 -3.64 -3.79 8.26
CA VAL A 81 -3.91 -2.96 7.07
C VAL A 81 -5.41 -2.75 6.88
N TYR A 82 -6.18 -3.78 7.14
CA TYR A 82 -7.64 -3.74 7.00
C TYR A 82 -8.29 -2.79 8.01
N ARG A 83 -7.77 -2.77 9.24
CA ARG A 83 -8.29 -1.92 10.34
C ARG A 83 -7.13 -1.31 11.12
N PRO A 84 -6.38 -0.37 10.52
CA PRO A 84 -5.28 0.24 11.24
C PRO A 84 -5.79 1.20 12.31
N ARG A 85 -5.16 1.16 13.46
CA ARG A 85 -5.37 2.18 14.50
C ARG A 85 -4.58 3.43 14.18
N GLN A 86 -3.40 3.26 13.59
CA GLN A 86 -2.49 4.34 13.31
C GLN A 86 -1.61 3.98 12.13
N LEU A 87 -1.33 4.98 11.31
CA LEU A 87 -0.44 4.87 10.16
C LEU A 87 0.66 5.90 10.30
N GLU A 88 1.88 5.49 9.97
CA GLU A 88 3.00 6.41 9.86
C GLU A 88 3.71 6.14 8.54
N PHE A 89 3.80 7.18 7.70
CA PHE A 89 4.49 7.06 6.43
C PHE A 89 5.96 7.33 6.63
N LEU A 90 6.77 6.36 6.26
CA LEU A 90 8.21 6.41 6.40
C LEU A 90 8.83 6.87 5.08
N ASP A 91 9.98 6.33 4.74
CA ASP A 91 10.70 6.72 3.53
C ASP A 91 10.06 6.15 2.26
N LEU A 92 10.27 6.84 1.19
CA LEU A 92 9.92 6.41 -0.16
C LEU A 92 11.21 6.03 -0.88
N LYS A 93 11.24 4.83 -1.43
CA LYS A 93 12.42 4.30 -2.12
C LYS A 93 12.08 3.89 -3.53
N SER A 94 13.08 3.95 -4.37
CA SER A 94 13.01 3.37 -5.71
C SER A 94 13.64 1.99 -5.69
N VAL A 95 12.87 0.98 -6.10
CA VAL A 95 13.33 -0.41 -6.18
C VAL A 95 12.88 -0.97 -7.52
N ASP A 96 13.82 -1.41 -8.34
CA ASP A 96 13.52 -2.00 -9.66
C ASP A 96 12.57 -1.14 -10.50
N ASP A 97 12.87 0.15 -10.60
CA ASP A 97 12.08 1.13 -11.35
C ASP A 97 10.65 1.31 -10.82
N GLN A 98 10.42 0.95 -9.57
CA GLN A 98 9.14 1.16 -8.91
C GLN A 98 9.32 1.98 -7.65
N TRP A 99 8.32 2.77 -7.32
CA TRP A 99 8.28 3.44 -6.04
C TRP A 99 7.73 2.51 -4.97
N VAL A 100 8.45 2.44 -3.85
CA VAL A 100 8.03 1.65 -2.69
C VAL A 100 7.92 2.60 -1.50
N GLN A 101 6.70 2.79 -1.02
CA GLN A 101 6.43 3.59 0.17
C GLN A 101 6.38 2.68 1.38
N ARG A 102 7.29 2.90 2.31
CA ARG A 102 7.27 2.17 3.58
C ARG A 102 6.26 2.82 4.52
N VAL A 103 5.45 1.99 5.14
CA VAL A 103 4.41 2.45 6.06
C VAL A 103 4.48 1.62 7.33
N LEU A 104 4.51 2.29 8.47
CA LEU A 104 4.36 1.62 9.76
C LEU A 104 2.89 1.61 10.12
N VAL A 105 2.36 0.43 10.33
CA VAL A 105 0.94 0.26 10.61
C VAL A 105 0.76 -0.35 11.99
N MET A 106 -0.02 0.32 12.83
CA MET A 106 -0.43 -0.23 14.11
C MET A 106 -1.81 -0.85 13.93
N GLY A 107 -1.92 -2.14 14.21
CA GLY A 107 -3.17 -2.87 14.08
C GLY A 107 -4.15 -2.63 15.22
N PRO A 108 -5.35 -3.22 15.13
CA PRO A 108 -6.40 -3.02 16.12
C PRO A 108 -6.02 -3.44 17.55
N GLN A 109 -5.06 -4.34 17.66
CA GLN A 109 -4.59 -4.86 18.95
C GLN A 109 -3.29 -4.20 19.42
N GLY A 110 -2.91 -3.08 18.82
CA GLY A 110 -1.70 -2.37 19.19
C GLY A 110 -0.41 -2.99 18.66
N LYS A 111 -0.50 -3.94 17.72
CA LYS A 111 0.68 -4.54 17.10
C LYS A 111 1.12 -3.71 15.91
N PHE A 112 2.43 -3.52 15.80
CA PHE A 112 3.01 -2.83 14.66
C PHE A 112 3.26 -3.79 13.52
N VAL A 113 2.91 -3.35 12.34
CA VAL A 113 3.23 -4.01 11.09
C VAL A 113 3.94 -2.99 10.22
N MET A 114 5.10 -3.34 9.72
CA MET A 114 5.81 -2.46 8.81
C MET A 114 5.57 -2.92 7.38
N ALA A 115 5.14 -1.99 6.58
CA ALA A 115 4.86 -2.25 5.18
C ALA A 115 5.74 -1.38 4.30
#